data_56fa318784dfc71e77f35c2923a9ce63
#
_entry.id   56fa318784dfc71e77f35c2923a9ce63
#
_cell.length_a   1.000
_cell.length_b   1.000
_cell.length_c   1.000
_cell.angle_alpha   90.00
_cell.angle_beta   90.00
_cell.angle_gamma   90.00
#
_symmetry.space_group_name_H-M   'P 1'
#
loop_
_entity.id
_entity.type
_entity.pdbx_description
1 polymer ?
#
loop_
_entity_poly.entity_id
_entity_poly.type
_entity_poly.pdbx_seq_one_letter_code
_entity_poly.pdbx_strand_id
1 'polypeptide(L)'
;LDALEKELDYVAVKFAGKHLNSIYIGGGTPTTLEPYQLDRLIRKIRCSFDLSDCQEFTVEAGRPDSITREKLETLKKWDITRISINPQTMKDETLKIIGRRHTVAQTVESFELARELGFDDINMDLIMGLPEESLEDVKDTLEQVKALRPDNLTVHSLALKRAARLNMFKEDYKDYKMVNTTEHMNLTAEYAKEMGLEPYYLYRQKSMAGNLENVGYASPGKAGIYNILIMEEKQTIVACGAGTVTKRVYGDGRIDRCDNVKDVKLYMEKIDEMIRRKQQLFLGQ
;
A
#
# COMPACT_ATOMS: atom_id res chain seq x y z
N LEU A 1 -18.24 -7.34 0.86
CA LEU A 1 -18.25 -6.37 1.97
C LEU A 1 -18.92 -6.95 3.23
N ASP A 2 -20.05 -7.65 3.13
CA ASP A 2 -20.81 -8.13 4.29
C ASP A 2 -19.98 -8.93 5.29
N ALA A 3 -19.13 -9.85 4.80
CA ALA A 3 -18.21 -10.59 5.66
C ALA A 3 -17.17 -9.67 6.33
N LEU A 4 -16.65 -8.69 5.61
CA LEU A 4 -15.72 -7.70 6.15
C LEU A 4 -16.38 -6.83 7.23
N GLU A 5 -17.61 -6.40 7.02
CA GLU A 5 -18.36 -5.63 8.01
C GLU A 5 -18.64 -6.44 9.27
N LYS A 6 -18.97 -7.74 9.13
CA LYS A 6 -19.13 -8.65 10.28
C LYS A 6 -17.83 -8.78 11.09
N GLU A 7 -16.69 -8.82 10.44
CA GLU A 7 -15.39 -8.83 11.12
C GLU A 7 -15.10 -7.48 11.81
N LEU A 8 -15.41 -6.37 11.14
CA LEU A 8 -15.29 -5.02 11.73
C LEU A 8 -16.21 -4.84 12.95
N ASP A 9 -17.42 -5.39 12.93
CA ASP A 9 -18.32 -5.35 14.09
C ASP A 9 -17.72 -6.05 15.31
N TYR A 10 -17.13 -7.21 15.12
CA TYR A 10 -16.41 -7.90 16.20
C TYR A 10 -15.25 -7.05 16.74
N VAL A 11 -14.44 -6.49 15.84
CA VAL A 11 -13.29 -5.65 16.24
C VAL A 11 -13.75 -4.40 16.98
N ALA A 12 -14.81 -3.73 16.50
CA ALA A 12 -15.36 -2.54 17.16
C ALA A 12 -15.83 -2.84 18.59
N VAL A 13 -16.50 -3.96 18.80
CA VAL A 13 -16.94 -4.38 20.15
C VAL A 13 -15.74 -4.72 21.03
N LYS A 14 -14.79 -5.49 20.51
CA LYS A 14 -13.61 -5.94 21.28
C LYS A 14 -12.69 -4.78 21.70
N PHE A 15 -12.58 -3.75 20.86
CA PHE A 15 -11.71 -2.60 21.09
C PHE A 15 -12.50 -1.32 21.42
N ALA A 16 -13.74 -1.47 21.92
CA ALA A 16 -14.53 -0.32 22.37
C ALA A 16 -13.75 0.53 23.39
N GLY A 17 -13.78 1.84 23.19
CA GLY A 17 -13.04 2.80 24.03
C GLY A 17 -11.52 2.86 23.77
N LYS A 18 -11.02 2.20 22.71
CA LYS A 18 -9.64 2.37 22.24
C LYS A 18 -9.61 3.39 21.10
N HIS A 19 -8.63 4.28 21.14
CA HIS A 19 -8.36 5.24 20.07
C HIS A 19 -7.48 4.61 18.99
N LEU A 20 -7.76 4.95 17.74
CA LEU A 20 -6.95 4.50 16.59
C LEU A 20 -5.97 5.60 16.18
N ASN A 21 -4.69 5.26 16.05
CA ASN A 21 -3.67 6.19 15.56
C ASN A 21 -3.66 6.28 14.04
N SER A 22 -3.90 5.16 13.36
CA SER A 22 -3.94 5.09 11.91
C SER A 22 -4.91 4.04 11.41
N ILE A 23 -5.42 4.27 10.21
CA ILE A 23 -6.23 3.32 9.44
C ILE A 23 -5.60 3.20 8.05
N TYR A 24 -5.49 1.97 7.57
CA TYR A 24 -4.91 1.68 6.27
C TYR A 24 -5.81 0.70 5.50
N ILE A 25 -6.37 1.15 4.39
CA ILE A 25 -7.13 0.30 3.45
C ILE A 25 -6.21 -0.01 2.28
N GLY A 26 -5.70 -1.23 2.26
CA GLY A 26 -4.74 -1.70 1.27
C GLY A 26 -5.00 -3.16 0.88
N GLY A 27 -3.99 -3.80 0.31
CA GLY A 27 -4.10 -5.15 -0.24
C GLY A 27 -4.57 -5.10 -1.68
N GLY A 28 -5.00 -5.97 -2.43
CA GLY A 28 -5.44 -5.89 -3.82
C GLY A 28 -5.39 -4.47 -4.43
N THR A 29 -6.55 -3.94 -4.76
CA THR A 29 -6.69 -2.53 -5.17
C THR A 29 -8.02 -2.02 -4.66
N PRO A 30 -8.06 -1.24 -3.57
CA PRO A 30 -9.31 -0.72 -2.99
C PRO A 30 -10.21 0.03 -3.98
N THR A 31 -9.63 0.72 -4.95
CA THR A 31 -10.36 1.43 -6.01
C THR A 31 -10.97 0.51 -7.09
N THR A 32 -10.88 -0.81 -6.94
CA THR A 32 -11.74 -1.73 -7.69
C THR A 32 -13.18 -1.74 -7.16
N LEU A 33 -13.39 -1.27 -5.94
CA LEU A 33 -14.71 -1.03 -5.40
C LEU A 33 -15.39 0.13 -6.13
N GLU A 34 -16.71 0.03 -6.31
CA GLU A 34 -17.50 1.13 -6.84
C GLU A 34 -17.63 2.26 -5.80
N PRO A 35 -17.93 3.51 -6.21
CA PRO A 35 -18.03 4.64 -5.28
C PRO A 35 -18.95 4.37 -4.09
N TYR A 36 -20.12 3.77 -4.31
CA TYR A 36 -21.06 3.43 -3.24
C TYR A 36 -20.53 2.36 -2.28
N GLN A 37 -19.66 1.46 -2.77
CA GLN A 37 -19.02 0.43 -1.95
C GLN A 37 -17.91 1.02 -1.08
N LEU A 38 -17.12 1.95 -1.63
CA LEU A 38 -16.13 2.73 -0.88
C LEU A 38 -16.81 3.55 0.22
N ASP A 39 -17.89 4.26 -0.14
CA ASP A 39 -18.70 5.04 0.81
C ASP A 39 -19.24 4.14 1.94
N ARG A 40 -19.78 2.98 1.62
CA ARG A 40 -20.28 1.99 2.59
C ARG A 40 -19.18 1.53 3.55
N LEU A 41 -18.02 1.15 3.03
CA LEU A 41 -16.90 0.66 3.84
C LEU A 41 -16.37 1.74 4.77
N ILE A 42 -16.10 2.93 4.24
CA ILE A 42 -15.53 4.02 5.04
C ILE A 42 -16.52 4.51 6.10
N ARG A 43 -17.81 4.61 5.74
CA ARG A 43 -18.89 4.91 6.70
C ARG A 43 -18.91 3.88 7.82
N LYS A 44 -18.84 2.57 7.48
CA LYS A 44 -18.81 1.50 8.49
C LYS A 44 -17.65 1.70 9.46
N ILE A 45 -16.45 1.99 8.97
CA ILE A 45 -15.28 2.23 9.82
C ILE A 45 -15.51 3.46 10.72
N ARG A 46 -15.91 4.60 10.15
CA ARG A 46 -16.12 5.84 10.92
C ARG A 46 -17.23 5.75 11.97
N CYS A 47 -18.27 4.97 11.71
CA CYS A 47 -19.34 4.75 12.68
C CYS A 47 -19.00 3.71 13.76
N SER A 48 -17.99 2.88 13.53
CA SER A 48 -17.65 1.75 14.41
C SER A 48 -16.49 2.06 15.37
N PHE A 49 -15.64 3.05 15.06
CA PHE A 49 -14.42 3.33 15.81
C PHE A 49 -14.31 4.80 16.20
N ASP A 50 -13.67 5.06 17.34
CA ASP A 50 -13.26 6.40 17.72
C ASP A 50 -12.00 6.82 16.95
N LEU A 51 -12.14 7.82 16.08
CA LEU A 51 -11.09 8.35 15.23
C LEU A 51 -10.56 9.71 15.71
N SER A 52 -10.87 10.12 16.93
CA SER A 52 -10.44 11.42 17.47
C SER A 52 -8.91 11.61 17.48
N ASP A 53 -8.16 10.52 17.68
CA ASP A 53 -6.70 10.51 17.67
C ASP A 53 -6.08 9.96 16.36
N CYS A 54 -6.92 9.73 15.35
CA CYS A 54 -6.48 9.16 14.07
C CYS A 54 -5.74 10.22 13.25
N GLN A 55 -4.42 10.06 13.17
CA GLN A 55 -3.54 10.98 12.46
C GLN A 55 -3.41 10.65 10.97
N GLU A 56 -3.67 9.41 10.59
CA GLU A 56 -3.56 8.93 9.21
C GLU A 56 -4.70 7.99 8.86
N PHE A 57 -5.42 8.32 7.80
CA PHE A 57 -6.35 7.41 7.16
C PHE A 57 -5.95 7.26 5.69
N THR A 58 -5.24 6.18 5.39
CA THR A 58 -4.69 5.89 4.05
C THR A 58 -5.61 4.96 3.28
N VAL A 59 -5.78 5.26 1.99
CA VAL A 59 -6.38 4.34 1.01
C VAL A 59 -5.41 4.15 -0.15
N GLU A 60 -5.03 2.90 -0.43
CA GLU A 60 -4.30 2.55 -1.65
C GLU A 60 -5.23 2.70 -2.85
N ALA A 61 -5.19 3.86 -3.54
CA ALA A 61 -5.84 3.99 -4.84
C ALA A 61 -5.13 3.09 -5.87
N GLY A 62 -3.85 2.84 -5.65
CA GLY A 62 -3.04 1.76 -6.24
C GLY A 62 -2.89 1.88 -7.75
N ARG A 63 -3.85 1.36 -8.49
CA ARG A 63 -3.77 1.25 -9.95
C ARG A 63 -4.44 2.43 -10.63
N PRO A 64 -3.73 3.24 -11.45
CA PRO A 64 -4.29 4.37 -12.18
C PRO A 64 -5.54 4.02 -13.00
N ASP A 65 -5.55 2.84 -13.65
CA ASP A 65 -6.70 2.38 -14.46
C ASP A 65 -7.98 2.07 -13.65
N SER A 66 -7.92 2.09 -12.32
CA SER A 66 -9.07 1.89 -11.43
C SER A 66 -9.55 3.18 -10.75
N ILE A 67 -8.84 4.28 -10.96
CA ILE A 67 -9.13 5.59 -10.35
C ILE A 67 -10.15 6.33 -11.23
N THR A 68 -11.22 6.85 -10.62
CA THR A 68 -12.17 7.76 -11.27
C THR A 68 -12.42 8.97 -10.38
N ARG A 69 -12.95 10.04 -10.98
CA ARG A 69 -13.32 11.25 -10.24
C ARG A 69 -14.27 10.93 -9.08
N GLU A 70 -15.30 10.16 -9.33
CA GLU A 70 -16.33 9.83 -8.33
C GLU A 70 -15.74 9.03 -7.16
N LYS A 71 -14.76 8.17 -7.41
CA LYS A 71 -14.07 7.43 -6.35
C LYS A 71 -13.20 8.36 -5.50
N LEU A 72 -12.43 9.24 -6.13
CA LEU A 72 -11.62 10.22 -5.41
C LEU A 72 -12.48 11.20 -4.62
N GLU A 73 -13.59 11.69 -5.19
CA GLU A 73 -14.57 12.53 -4.49
C GLU A 73 -15.17 11.80 -3.28
N THR A 74 -15.45 10.49 -3.42
CA THR A 74 -15.93 9.66 -2.31
C THR A 74 -14.88 9.59 -1.19
N LEU A 75 -13.61 9.37 -1.53
CA LEU A 75 -12.53 9.36 -0.54
C LEU A 75 -12.38 10.74 0.12
N LYS A 76 -12.44 11.81 -0.65
CA LYS A 76 -12.32 13.18 -0.13
C LYS A 76 -13.49 13.56 0.79
N LYS A 77 -14.72 13.17 0.43
CA LYS A 77 -15.91 13.34 1.27
C LYS A 77 -15.73 12.79 2.70
N TRP A 78 -14.95 11.73 2.82
CA TRP A 78 -14.68 11.03 4.08
C TRP A 78 -13.37 11.45 4.75
N ASP A 79 -12.77 12.56 4.35
CA ASP A 79 -11.51 13.08 4.89
C ASP A 79 -10.39 12.03 4.93
N ILE A 80 -10.27 11.26 3.84
CA ILE A 80 -9.11 10.39 3.67
C ILE A 80 -7.88 11.28 3.57
N THR A 81 -6.91 11.09 4.47
CA THR A 81 -5.76 11.99 4.62
C THR A 81 -4.65 11.68 3.63
N ARG A 82 -4.54 10.42 3.17
CA ARG A 82 -3.47 9.97 2.31
C ARG A 82 -3.98 8.96 1.29
N ILE A 83 -3.51 9.07 0.07
CA ILE A 83 -3.74 8.06 -0.97
C ILE A 83 -2.40 7.63 -1.60
N SER A 84 -2.40 6.48 -2.25
CA SER A 84 -1.25 6.08 -3.05
C SER A 84 -1.65 5.80 -4.49
N ILE A 85 -0.91 6.36 -5.43
CA ILE A 85 -1.04 6.15 -6.87
C ILE A 85 0.25 5.51 -7.36
N ASN A 86 0.20 4.23 -7.76
CA ASN A 86 1.38 3.40 -7.89
C ASN A 86 1.73 3.11 -9.36
N PRO A 87 2.59 3.94 -10.00
CA PRO A 87 2.98 3.73 -11.39
C PRO A 87 3.82 2.46 -11.58
N GLN A 88 4.66 2.12 -10.63
CA GLN A 88 5.72 1.11 -10.67
C GLN A 88 6.91 1.55 -11.53
N THR A 89 6.67 2.11 -12.71
CA THR A 89 7.59 2.76 -13.64
C THR A 89 6.82 3.75 -14.50
N MET A 90 7.52 4.70 -15.10
CA MET A 90 6.96 5.65 -16.08
C MET A 90 7.39 5.28 -17.52
N LYS A 91 7.43 3.97 -17.84
CA LYS A 91 7.77 3.43 -19.16
C LYS A 91 6.69 2.44 -19.61
N ASP A 92 5.92 2.80 -20.64
CA ASP A 92 4.77 2.01 -21.11
C ASP A 92 5.15 0.60 -21.58
N GLU A 93 6.33 0.44 -22.19
CA GLU A 93 6.83 -0.87 -22.61
C GLU A 93 7.03 -1.80 -21.41
N THR A 94 7.66 -1.31 -20.36
CA THR A 94 7.87 -2.09 -19.13
C THR A 94 6.55 -2.41 -18.43
N LEU A 95 5.61 -1.45 -18.37
CA LEU A 95 4.28 -1.69 -17.81
C LEU A 95 3.58 -2.86 -18.52
N LYS A 96 3.64 -2.94 -19.84
CA LYS A 96 3.11 -4.05 -20.63
C LYS A 96 3.80 -5.37 -20.28
N ILE A 97 5.13 -5.38 -20.21
CA ILE A 97 5.91 -6.58 -19.86
C ILE A 97 5.48 -7.14 -18.50
N ILE A 98 5.38 -6.30 -17.48
CA ILE A 98 4.98 -6.73 -16.13
C ILE A 98 3.46 -6.94 -15.97
N GLY A 99 2.70 -6.82 -17.05
CA GLY A 99 1.26 -7.09 -17.08
C GLY A 99 0.40 -6.04 -16.40
N ARG A 100 0.88 -4.81 -16.34
CA ARG A 100 0.06 -3.66 -15.92
C ARG A 100 -0.85 -3.24 -17.07
N ARG A 101 -2.06 -2.80 -16.73
CA ARG A 101 -3.07 -2.38 -17.72
C ARG A 101 -3.12 -0.88 -17.91
N HIS A 102 -2.62 -0.11 -16.93
CA HIS A 102 -2.55 1.33 -17.01
C HIS A 102 -1.37 1.78 -17.87
N THR A 103 -1.45 3.02 -18.34
CA THR A 103 -0.40 3.71 -19.08
C THR A 103 0.23 4.81 -18.22
N VAL A 104 1.37 5.32 -18.67
CA VAL A 104 2.00 6.51 -18.08
C VAL A 104 1.06 7.71 -18.10
N ALA A 105 0.36 7.93 -19.22
CA ALA A 105 -0.62 9.01 -19.33
C ALA A 105 -1.73 8.90 -18.27
N GLN A 106 -2.29 7.71 -18.07
CA GLN A 106 -3.30 7.47 -17.02
C GLN A 106 -2.75 7.71 -15.61
N THR A 107 -1.46 7.43 -15.38
CA THR A 107 -0.81 7.74 -14.10
C THR A 107 -0.78 9.25 -13.86
N VAL A 108 -0.35 10.02 -14.87
CA VAL A 108 -0.31 11.49 -14.80
C VAL A 108 -1.70 12.06 -14.59
N GLU A 109 -2.68 11.65 -15.41
CA GLU A 109 -4.07 12.09 -15.30
C GLU A 109 -4.67 11.81 -13.92
N SER A 110 -4.45 10.60 -13.38
CA SER A 110 -4.95 10.24 -12.06
C SER A 110 -4.30 11.05 -10.93
N PHE A 111 -3.02 11.36 -11.06
CA PHE A 111 -2.29 12.17 -10.10
C PHE A 111 -2.76 13.63 -10.12
N GLU A 112 -2.88 14.23 -11.31
CA GLU A 112 -3.37 15.59 -11.49
C GLU A 112 -4.81 15.74 -11.00
N LEU A 113 -5.67 14.77 -11.31
CA LEU A 113 -7.03 14.72 -10.82
C LEU A 113 -7.09 14.67 -9.28
N ALA A 114 -6.24 13.87 -8.65
CA ALA A 114 -6.17 13.82 -7.19
C ALA A 114 -5.74 15.17 -6.60
N ARG A 115 -4.76 15.85 -7.22
CA ARG A 115 -4.36 17.21 -6.83
C ARG A 115 -5.48 18.22 -7.02
N GLU A 116 -6.18 18.19 -8.16
CA GLU A 116 -7.34 19.06 -8.42
C GLU A 116 -8.40 18.91 -7.33
N LEU A 117 -8.67 17.68 -6.88
CA LEU A 117 -9.63 17.39 -5.82
C LEU A 117 -9.09 17.69 -4.40
N GLY A 118 -7.87 18.21 -4.29
CA GLY A 118 -7.29 18.70 -3.04
C GLY A 118 -6.65 17.62 -2.17
N PHE A 119 -6.20 16.49 -2.74
CA PHE A 119 -5.31 15.58 -2.02
C PHE A 119 -3.92 16.18 -1.94
N ASP A 120 -3.43 16.37 -0.73
CA ASP A 120 -2.15 16.98 -0.41
C ASP A 120 -1.12 15.99 0.20
N ASP A 121 -1.50 14.72 0.33
CA ASP A 121 -0.60 13.64 0.70
C ASP A 121 -0.79 12.45 -0.25
N ILE A 122 0.03 12.44 -1.31
CA ILE A 122 0.00 11.41 -2.36
C ILE A 122 1.34 10.69 -2.38
N ASN A 123 1.30 9.37 -2.15
CA ASN A 123 2.44 8.49 -2.31
C ASN A 123 2.48 7.90 -3.72
N MET A 124 3.68 7.73 -4.27
CA MET A 124 3.91 6.97 -5.50
C MET A 124 4.88 5.81 -5.21
N ASP A 125 4.57 4.61 -5.74
CA ASP A 125 5.46 3.44 -5.63
C ASP A 125 6.20 3.22 -6.94
N LEU A 126 7.51 3.04 -6.84
CA LEU A 126 8.39 2.62 -7.94
C LEU A 126 9.03 1.27 -7.63
N ILE A 127 9.36 0.52 -8.67
CA ILE A 127 10.10 -0.74 -8.56
C ILE A 127 11.38 -0.65 -9.38
N MET A 128 12.51 -0.85 -8.73
CA MET A 128 13.83 -0.90 -9.37
C MET A 128 14.17 -2.34 -9.75
N GLY A 129 14.79 -2.51 -10.91
CA GLY A 129 15.17 -3.81 -11.44
C GLY A 129 14.08 -4.48 -12.27
N LEU A 130 13.15 -3.72 -12.80
CA LEU A 130 12.14 -4.22 -13.73
C LEU A 130 12.77 -4.71 -15.04
N PRO A 131 12.09 -5.65 -15.75
CA PRO A 131 12.60 -6.19 -17.01
C PRO A 131 12.91 -5.08 -18.04
N GLU A 132 14.07 -5.19 -18.67
CA GLU A 132 14.55 -4.32 -19.76
C GLU A 132 14.65 -2.82 -19.38
N GLU A 133 14.76 -2.51 -18.09
CA GLU A 133 15.06 -1.17 -17.63
C GLU A 133 16.56 -0.97 -17.39
N SER A 134 17.11 -0.01 -18.10
CA SER A 134 18.45 0.53 -17.91
C SER A 134 18.46 1.64 -16.84
N LEU A 135 19.64 2.06 -16.43
CA LEU A 135 19.78 3.22 -15.52
C LEU A 135 19.17 4.50 -16.13
N GLU A 136 19.25 4.66 -17.45
CA GLU A 136 18.65 5.82 -18.13
C GLU A 136 17.12 5.77 -18.11
N ASP A 137 16.52 4.59 -18.26
CA ASP A 137 15.07 4.42 -18.11
C ASP A 137 14.60 4.75 -16.69
N VAL A 138 15.37 4.36 -15.68
CA VAL A 138 15.10 4.70 -14.27
C VAL A 138 15.21 6.23 -14.08
N LYS A 139 16.22 6.85 -14.66
CA LYS A 139 16.39 8.31 -14.61
C LYS A 139 15.21 9.04 -15.26
N ASP A 140 14.78 8.62 -16.44
CA ASP A 140 13.60 9.19 -17.12
C ASP A 140 12.32 9.03 -16.25
N THR A 141 12.12 7.85 -15.65
CA THR A 141 11.05 7.61 -14.70
C THR A 141 11.10 8.61 -13.53
N LEU A 142 12.28 8.82 -12.95
CA LEU A 142 12.45 9.73 -11.81
C LEU A 142 12.23 11.20 -12.19
N GLU A 143 12.64 11.63 -13.38
CA GLU A 143 12.35 12.98 -13.90
C GLU A 143 10.83 13.21 -14.05
N GLN A 144 10.10 12.23 -14.60
CA GLN A 144 8.65 12.32 -14.74
C GLN A 144 7.96 12.37 -13.37
N VAL A 145 8.37 11.53 -12.42
CA VAL A 145 7.84 11.54 -11.04
C VAL A 145 8.15 12.86 -10.34
N LYS A 146 9.36 13.38 -10.50
CA LYS A 146 9.76 14.68 -9.95
C LYS A 146 8.90 15.82 -10.48
N ALA A 147 8.52 15.79 -11.77
CA ALA A 147 7.62 16.79 -12.35
C ALA A 147 6.22 16.75 -11.70
N LEU A 148 5.72 15.60 -11.28
CA LEU A 148 4.44 15.44 -10.58
C LEU A 148 4.49 15.93 -9.12
N ARG A 149 5.66 15.96 -8.50
CA ARG A 149 5.87 16.38 -7.10
C ARG A 149 5.01 15.59 -6.11
N PRO A 150 5.20 14.27 -5.97
CA PRO A 150 4.53 13.51 -4.94
C PRO A 150 5.00 13.95 -3.55
N ASP A 151 4.17 13.74 -2.54
CA ASP A 151 4.52 14.01 -1.13
C ASP A 151 5.35 12.88 -0.53
N ASN A 152 5.19 11.69 -1.10
CA ASN A 152 5.89 10.48 -0.68
C ASN A 152 6.31 9.66 -1.91
N LEU A 153 7.44 9.00 -1.77
CA LEU A 153 7.95 8.05 -2.77
C LEU A 153 8.37 6.77 -2.06
N THR A 154 7.80 5.65 -2.48
CA THR A 154 8.25 4.33 -2.02
C THR A 154 9.01 3.65 -3.15
N VAL A 155 10.26 3.30 -2.90
CA VAL A 155 11.13 2.63 -3.86
C VAL A 155 11.31 1.19 -3.43
N HIS A 156 10.82 0.28 -4.27
CA HIS A 156 10.94 -1.15 -4.07
C HIS A 156 12.05 -1.71 -4.94
N SER A 157 12.88 -2.59 -4.36
CA SER A 157 13.71 -3.48 -5.16
C SER A 157 12.89 -4.68 -5.60
N LEU A 158 12.96 -5.04 -6.88
CA LEU A 158 12.20 -6.16 -7.43
C LEU A 158 12.45 -7.44 -6.62
N ALA A 159 11.38 -8.01 -6.09
CA ALA A 159 11.40 -9.28 -5.39
C ALA A 159 10.56 -10.31 -6.15
N LEU A 160 11.19 -11.39 -6.62
CA LEU A 160 10.51 -12.47 -7.33
C LEU A 160 9.76 -13.38 -6.35
N LYS A 161 8.58 -12.96 -5.93
CA LYS A 161 7.69 -13.77 -5.07
C LYS A 161 7.06 -14.91 -5.88
N ARG A 162 6.78 -16.07 -5.23
CA ARG A 162 6.18 -17.25 -5.89
C ARG A 162 4.88 -16.93 -6.65
N ALA A 163 4.07 -16.02 -6.13
CA ALA A 163 2.81 -15.61 -6.74
C ALA A 163 2.93 -14.41 -7.70
N ALA A 164 4.13 -13.86 -7.89
CA ALA A 164 4.33 -12.78 -8.86
C ALA A 164 4.26 -13.33 -10.29
N ARG A 165 3.66 -12.55 -11.21
CA ARG A 165 3.55 -12.94 -12.63
C ARG A 165 4.92 -13.32 -13.22
N LEU A 166 5.96 -12.56 -12.94
CA LEU A 166 7.34 -12.82 -13.37
C LEU A 166 7.88 -14.19 -12.93
N ASN A 167 7.38 -14.73 -11.82
CA ASN A 167 7.80 -16.04 -11.33
C ASN A 167 6.86 -17.17 -11.78
N MET A 168 5.56 -16.89 -11.88
CA MET A 168 4.56 -17.86 -12.35
C MET A 168 4.73 -18.21 -13.82
N PHE A 169 5.16 -17.24 -14.64
CA PHE A 169 5.43 -17.37 -16.07
C PHE A 169 6.93 -17.21 -16.36
N LYS A 170 7.77 -17.86 -15.55
CA LYS A 170 9.23 -17.69 -15.57
C LYS A 170 9.85 -17.95 -16.94
N GLU A 171 9.30 -18.88 -17.70
CA GLU A 171 9.76 -19.18 -19.07
C GLU A 171 9.51 -18.01 -20.04
N ASP A 172 8.42 -17.25 -19.86
CA ASP A 172 8.11 -16.08 -20.69
C ASP A 172 9.06 -14.91 -20.42
N TYR A 173 9.76 -14.92 -19.27
CA TYR A 173 10.65 -13.85 -18.82
C TYR A 173 12.13 -14.25 -18.77
N LYS A 174 12.48 -15.48 -19.19
CA LYS A 174 13.86 -16.00 -19.09
C LYS A 174 14.89 -15.20 -19.89
N ASP A 175 14.44 -14.57 -20.99
CA ASP A 175 15.31 -13.81 -21.90
C ASP A 175 15.40 -12.32 -21.53
N TYR A 176 14.61 -11.87 -20.55
CA TYR A 176 14.63 -10.47 -20.11
C TYR A 176 15.74 -10.23 -19.09
N LYS A 177 16.46 -9.13 -19.28
CA LYS A 177 17.43 -8.64 -18.29
C LYS A 177 16.70 -7.94 -17.15
N MET A 178 16.97 -8.34 -15.92
CA MET A 178 16.48 -7.72 -14.70
C MET A 178 17.69 -7.35 -13.85
N VAL A 179 18.04 -6.07 -13.83
CA VAL A 179 19.23 -5.57 -13.14
C VAL A 179 18.84 -4.50 -12.14
N ASN A 180 19.06 -4.78 -10.87
CA ASN A 180 19.01 -3.76 -9.83
C ASN A 180 20.37 -3.68 -9.15
N THR A 181 20.95 -2.52 -9.11
CA THR A 181 22.27 -2.25 -8.54
C THR A 181 22.19 -1.15 -7.49
N THR A 182 23.24 -1.01 -6.71
CA THR A 182 23.39 0.13 -5.78
C THR A 182 23.29 1.46 -6.51
N GLU A 183 23.70 1.55 -7.78
CA GLU A 183 23.64 2.75 -8.59
C GLU A 183 22.19 3.18 -8.86
N HIS A 184 21.26 2.24 -9.16
CA HIS A 184 19.83 2.52 -9.28
C HIS A 184 19.26 3.08 -7.96
N MET A 185 19.62 2.48 -6.82
CA MET A 185 19.14 2.95 -5.52
C MET A 185 19.72 4.31 -5.12
N ASN A 186 20.99 4.57 -5.45
CA ASN A 186 21.62 5.87 -5.22
C ASN A 186 20.95 6.96 -6.05
N LEU A 187 20.66 6.68 -7.33
CA LEU A 187 19.94 7.60 -8.20
C LEU A 187 18.56 7.95 -7.63
N THR A 188 17.81 6.95 -7.13
CA THR A 188 16.51 7.24 -6.49
C THR A 188 16.64 8.10 -5.24
N ALA A 189 17.70 7.90 -4.44
CA ALA A 189 17.96 8.71 -3.25
C ALA A 189 18.33 10.16 -3.60
N GLU A 190 19.10 10.37 -4.66
CA GLU A 190 19.44 11.71 -5.17
C GLU A 190 18.18 12.46 -5.62
N TYR A 191 17.33 11.82 -6.44
CA TYR A 191 16.08 12.42 -6.88
C TYR A 191 15.10 12.68 -5.75
N ALA A 192 14.99 11.75 -4.76
CA ALA A 192 14.18 11.99 -3.57
C ALA A 192 14.65 13.24 -2.82
N LYS A 193 15.97 13.41 -2.64
CA LYS A 193 16.56 14.60 -2.02
C LYS A 193 16.26 15.88 -2.83
N GLU A 194 16.36 15.83 -4.17
CA GLU A 194 16.02 16.96 -5.02
C GLU A 194 14.54 17.36 -4.94
N MET A 195 13.66 16.40 -4.69
CA MET A 195 12.24 16.63 -4.41
C MET A 195 11.97 17.11 -2.97
N GLY A 196 12.99 17.21 -2.11
CA GLY A 196 12.84 17.55 -0.71
C GLY A 196 12.25 16.43 0.16
N LEU A 197 12.34 15.18 -0.32
CA LEU A 197 11.86 14.02 0.40
C LEU A 197 12.99 13.41 1.24
N GLU A 198 12.67 13.05 2.49
CA GLU A 198 13.59 12.43 3.43
C GLU A 198 13.26 10.95 3.63
N PRO A 199 14.26 10.04 3.75
CA PRO A 199 13.99 8.65 4.06
C PRO A 199 13.41 8.53 5.49
N TYR A 200 12.31 7.77 5.64
CA TYR A 200 11.67 7.60 6.94
C TYR A 200 11.49 6.15 7.37
N TYR A 201 11.53 5.20 6.43
CA TYR A 201 11.62 3.77 6.74
C TYR A 201 12.37 3.02 5.66
N LEU A 202 12.92 1.88 6.04
CA LEU A 202 13.54 0.93 5.13
C LEU A 202 13.25 -0.50 5.60
N TYR A 203 13.13 -1.42 4.64
CA TYR A 203 13.01 -2.82 4.97
C TYR A 203 13.55 -3.72 3.86
N ARG A 204 14.01 -4.91 4.26
CA ARG A 204 14.53 -5.91 3.34
C ARG A 204 13.60 -7.11 3.28
N GLN A 205 13.30 -7.59 2.08
CA GLN A 205 12.58 -8.83 1.87
C GLN A 205 13.56 -9.95 1.45
N LYS A 206 13.12 -11.21 1.64
CA LYS A 206 13.85 -12.37 1.10
C LYS A 206 13.77 -12.37 -0.43
N SER A 207 14.85 -12.79 -1.10
CA SER A 207 14.92 -12.95 -2.57
C SER A 207 14.75 -11.65 -3.36
N MET A 208 15.31 -10.55 -2.89
CA MET A 208 15.35 -9.28 -3.62
C MET A 208 16.52 -9.26 -4.61
N ALA A 209 16.29 -8.67 -5.78
CA ALA A 209 17.34 -8.42 -6.76
C ALA A 209 18.43 -7.51 -6.15
N GLY A 210 19.71 -7.93 -6.30
CA GLY A 210 20.85 -7.19 -5.75
C GLY A 210 20.96 -7.17 -4.22
N ASN A 211 20.08 -7.90 -3.49
CA ASN A 211 20.03 -7.90 -2.02
C ASN A 211 19.89 -6.49 -1.40
N LEU A 212 19.21 -5.59 -2.13
CA LEU A 212 19.01 -4.18 -1.78
C LEU A 212 17.74 -4.00 -0.95
N GLU A 213 17.62 -2.84 -0.31
CA GLU A 213 16.50 -2.52 0.58
C GLU A 213 15.38 -1.76 -0.15
N ASN A 214 14.16 -1.88 0.36
CA ASN A 214 13.07 -0.98 0.01
C ASN A 214 13.15 0.25 0.90
N VAL A 215 12.94 1.42 0.34
CA VAL A 215 13.05 2.70 1.07
C VAL A 215 11.78 3.52 0.83
N GLY A 216 11.21 4.05 1.91
CA GLY A 216 10.16 5.06 1.85
C GLY A 216 10.73 6.44 2.12
N TYR A 217 10.42 7.38 1.24
CA TYR A 217 10.77 8.79 1.36
C TYR A 217 9.51 9.63 1.52
N ALA A 218 9.56 10.68 2.32
CA ALA A 218 8.44 11.58 2.57
C ALA A 218 8.89 13.03 2.69
N SER A 219 8.01 13.94 2.32
CA SER A 219 8.13 15.34 2.68
C SER A 219 8.10 15.50 4.21
N PRO A 220 8.77 16.52 4.78
CA PRO A 220 8.71 16.79 6.22
C PRO A 220 7.27 16.85 6.72
N GLY A 221 6.97 16.08 7.77
CA GLY A 221 5.64 15.99 8.38
C GLY A 221 4.63 15.08 7.66
N LYS A 222 5.01 14.42 6.54
CA LYS A 222 4.14 13.52 5.76
C LYS A 222 4.60 12.06 5.75
N ALA A 223 5.48 11.67 6.66
CA ALA A 223 5.88 10.28 6.82
C ALA A 223 4.66 9.40 7.17
N GLY A 224 4.50 8.29 6.46
CA GLY A 224 3.37 7.38 6.67
C GLY A 224 3.44 6.72 8.06
N ILE A 225 2.53 7.08 8.95
CA ILE A 225 2.49 6.59 10.34
C ILE A 225 2.27 5.08 10.36
N TYR A 226 1.34 4.59 9.54
CA TYR A 226 1.10 3.15 9.42
C TYR A 226 2.37 2.39 9.01
N ASN A 227 3.14 2.92 8.06
CA ASN A 227 4.38 2.29 7.61
C ASN A 227 5.41 2.21 8.73
N ILE A 228 5.57 3.28 9.50
CA ILE A 228 6.45 3.31 10.67
C ILE A 228 6.00 2.27 11.70
N LEU A 229 4.72 2.29 12.07
CA LEU A 229 4.19 1.42 13.12
C LEU A 229 4.28 -0.07 12.77
N ILE A 230 4.08 -0.44 11.50
CA ILE A 230 4.18 -1.84 11.06
C ILE A 230 5.64 -2.32 11.02
N MET A 231 6.59 -1.43 10.67
CA MET A 231 8.02 -1.76 10.61
C MET A 231 8.65 -1.83 12.00
N GLU A 232 8.32 -0.89 12.88
CA GLU A 232 8.83 -0.83 14.24
C GLU A 232 8.21 -1.88 15.17
N GLU A 233 7.11 -2.51 14.76
CA GLU A 233 6.36 -3.50 15.55
C GLU A 233 6.05 -3.03 16.98
N LYS A 234 5.79 -1.73 17.16
CA LYS A 234 5.52 -1.09 18.47
C LYS A 234 4.07 -1.15 18.89
N GLN A 235 3.15 -1.31 17.94
CA GLN A 235 1.72 -1.32 18.18
C GLN A 235 1.06 -2.58 17.67
N THR A 236 -0.02 -2.97 18.36
CA THR A 236 -0.95 -3.98 17.85
C THR A 236 -1.64 -3.45 16.59
N ILE A 237 -1.61 -4.24 15.52
CA ILE A 237 -2.32 -3.95 14.27
C ILE A 237 -3.43 -4.99 14.13
N VAL A 238 -4.66 -4.54 14.19
CA VAL A 238 -5.84 -5.39 13.95
C VAL A 238 -6.22 -5.28 12.49
N ALA A 239 -6.06 -6.37 11.77
CA ALA A 239 -6.30 -6.42 10.33
C ALA A 239 -7.57 -7.20 10.01
N CYS A 240 -8.42 -6.64 9.15
CA CYS A 240 -9.67 -7.24 8.67
C CYS A 240 -9.61 -7.44 7.16
N GLY A 241 -10.26 -8.48 6.65
CA GLY A 241 -10.31 -8.81 5.24
C GLY A 241 -9.48 -10.04 4.87
N ALA A 242 -9.72 -10.55 3.65
CA ALA A 242 -9.01 -11.72 3.13
C ALA A 242 -7.50 -11.47 3.02
N GLY A 243 -6.70 -12.46 3.43
CA GLY A 243 -5.24 -12.42 3.32
C GLY A 243 -4.53 -11.48 4.29
N THR A 244 -5.25 -10.87 5.22
CA THR A 244 -4.68 -9.96 6.23
C THR A 244 -4.08 -10.71 7.41
N VAL A 245 -3.15 -10.05 8.11
CA VAL A 245 -2.46 -10.57 9.29
C VAL A 245 -2.62 -9.59 10.44
N THR A 246 -3.33 -10.00 11.48
CA THR A 246 -3.38 -9.27 12.74
C THR A 246 -2.11 -9.56 13.52
N LYS A 247 -1.45 -8.53 14.04
CA LYS A 247 -0.27 -8.61 14.92
C LYS A 247 -0.64 -8.06 16.29
N ARG A 248 -0.59 -8.91 17.33
CA ARG A 248 -0.71 -8.49 18.72
C ARG A 248 0.69 -8.27 19.29
N VAL A 249 0.98 -7.04 19.68
CA VAL A 249 2.24 -6.67 20.32
C VAL A 249 2.04 -6.57 21.82
N TYR A 250 2.90 -7.23 22.59
CA TYR A 250 2.88 -7.24 24.06
C TYR A 250 3.93 -6.28 24.63
N GLY A 251 3.73 -5.86 25.85
CA GLY A 251 4.64 -4.96 26.54
C GLY A 251 6.07 -5.49 26.76
N ASP A 252 6.26 -6.81 26.71
CA ASP A 252 7.56 -7.49 26.77
C ASP A 252 8.24 -7.63 25.38
N GLY A 253 7.62 -7.09 24.33
CA GLY A 253 8.12 -7.18 22.96
C GLY A 253 7.76 -8.46 22.22
N ARG A 254 7.05 -9.40 22.84
CA ARG A 254 6.53 -10.58 22.16
C ARG A 254 5.44 -10.19 21.16
N ILE A 255 5.37 -10.91 20.02
CA ILE A 255 4.40 -10.68 18.96
C ILE A 255 3.71 -12.00 18.60
N ASP A 256 2.40 -12.02 18.77
CA ASP A 256 1.56 -13.11 18.26
C ASP A 256 0.83 -12.65 16.99
N ARG A 257 0.59 -13.58 16.06
CA ARG A 257 -0.04 -13.30 14.76
C ARG A 257 -1.25 -14.16 14.55
N CYS A 258 -2.23 -13.61 13.83
CA CYS A 258 -3.44 -14.30 13.41
C CYS A 258 -3.71 -13.97 11.95
N ASP A 259 -3.72 -15.00 11.10
CA ASP A 259 -3.91 -14.86 9.65
C ASP A 259 -5.35 -15.14 9.26
N ASN A 260 -5.91 -14.29 8.40
CA ASN A 260 -7.10 -14.59 7.64
C ASN A 260 -6.72 -15.39 6.38
N VAL A 261 -7.63 -16.24 5.92
CA VAL A 261 -7.44 -16.96 4.66
C VAL A 261 -7.30 -15.99 3.49
N LYS A 262 -6.45 -16.34 2.50
CA LYS A 262 -6.12 -15.46 1.39
C LYS A 262 -7.20 -15.41 0.31
N ASP A 263 -7.85 -16.55 0.08
CA ASP A 263 -8.92 -16.66 -0.92
C ASP A 263 -10.17 -15.93 -0.45
N VAL A 264 -10.71 -15.03 -1.28
CA VAL A 264 -11.85 -14.17 -0.93
C VAL A 264 -13.12 -14.98 -0.72
N LYS A 265 -13.37 -16.00 -1.56
CA LYS A 265 -14.55 -16.86 -1.42
C LYS A 265 -14.49 -17.64 -0.12
N LEU A 266 -13.35 -18.24 0.17
CA LEU A 266 -13.12 -18.97 1.39
C LEU A 266 -13.19 -18.07 2.64
N TYR A 267 -12.73 -16.81 2.53
CA TYR A 267 -12.87 -15.81 3.58
C TYR A 267 -14.36 -15.55 3.91
N MET A 268 -15.18 -15.33 2.87
CA MET A 268 -16.62 -15.12 3.06
C MET A 268 -17.31 -16.34 3.69
N GLU A 269 -16.98 -17.54 3.22
CA GLU A 269 -17.55 -18.79 3.74
C GLU A 269 -17.13 -19.07 5.19
N LYS A 270 -15.90 -18.67 5.58
CA LYS A 270 -15.31 -18.97 6.88
C LYS A 270 -15.17 -17.74 7.79
N ILE A 271 -15.98 -16.72 7.60
CA ILE A 271 -15.87 -15.48 8.36
C ILE A 271 -15.94 -15.69 9.88
N ASP A 272 -16.81 -16.59 10.33
CA ASP A 272 -16.93 -16.92 11.76
C ASP A 272 -15.67 -17.60 12.31
N GLU A 273 -14.95 -18.36 11.49
CA GLU A 273 -13.66 -18.92 11.87
C GLU A 273 -12.60 -17.82 11.97
N MET A 274 -12.57 -16.86 11.03
CA MET A 274 -11.63 -15.74 11.08
C MET A 274 -11.84 -14.90 12.34
N ILE A 275 -13.08 -14.65 12.70
CA ILE A 275 -13.45 -13.96 13.95
C ILE A 275 -12.99 -14.77 15.17
N ARG A 276 -13.25 -16.09 15.21
CA ARG A 276 -12.79 -16.96 16.32
C ARG A 276 -11.27 -16.95 16.48
N ARG A 277 -10.50 -16.96 15.40
CA ARG A 277 -9.04 -16.85 15.46
C ARG A 277 -8.59 -15.56 16.16
N LYS A 278 -9.24 -14.44 15.84
CA LYS A 278 -8.99 -13.17 16.53
C LYS A 278 -9.43 -13.19 17.98
N GLN A 279 -10.57 -13.82 18.29
CA GLN A 279 -11.01 -14.01 19.67
C GLN A 279 -9.94 -14.75 20.48
N GLN A 280 -9.40 -15.85 19.94
CA GLN A 280 -8.33 -16.61 20.59
C GLN A 280 -7.07 -15.78 20.80
N LEU A 281 -6.66 -15.00 19.78
CA LEU A 281 -5.49 -14.11 19.89
C LEU A 281 -5.65 -13.09 21.01
N PHE A 282 -6.86 -12.57 21.22
CA PHE A 282 -7.15 -11.52 22.21
C PHE A 282 -7.81 -12.04 23.50
N LEU A 283 -7.79 -13.35 23.77
CA LEU A 283 -8.23 -13.87 25.07
C LEU A 283 -7.38 -13.28 26.18
N GLY A 284 -8.03 -12.87 27.28
CA GLY A 284 -7.35 -12.33 28.46
C GLY A 284 -6.98 -10.85 28.37
N GLN A 285 -7.59 -10.10 27.48
CA GLN A 285 -7.58 -8.61 27.51
C GLN A 285 -8.80 -8.06 28.22
#